data_15fd5a39aa24a0833720aa6eea549b77
#
_entry.id   15fd5a39aa24a0833720aa6eea549b77
#
_cell.length_a   1.000
_cell.length_b   1.000
_cell.length_c   1.000
_cell.angle_alpha   90.00
_cell.angle_beta   90.00
_cell.angle_gamma   90.00
#
_symmetry.space_group_name_H-M   'P 1'
#
loop_
_entity.id
_entity.type
_entity.pdbx_description
1 polymer ?
#
loop_
_entity_poly.entity_id
_entity_poly.type
_entity_poly.pdbx_seq_one_letter_code
_entity_poly.pdbx_strand_id
1 'polypeptide(L)'
;MREKLGDSVEIMKERLEDMNMGSGLRRLLIAIVIIYCLITLVLGYLWSSEPESFSVQQNANVLAEELGIEPVIGFTTSVTLMKVAETMLDKSGGYLSNDLLLPGIWLDNIPNWEYGVLVQVRDLSRALRKDFSRSQSQSTQDKDLEIAEPQLHFDNDSWAVPSTESEYRRGI
;
A
#
# COMPACT_ATOMS: atom_id res chain seq x y z
N MET A 1 9.48 36.69 -9.99
CA MET A 1 9.56 35.26 -9.70
C MET A 1 10.83 34.61 -10.26
N ARG A 2 11.20 34.88 -11.52
CA ARG A 2 12.46 34.36 -12.13
C ARG A 2 13.75 34.89 -11.48
N GLU A 3 13.74 36.16 -11.02
CA GLU A 3 14.89 36.80 -10.38
C GLU A 3 15.24 36.13 -9.03
N LYS A 4 14.25 35.84 -8.17
CA LYS A 4 14.47 35.13 -6.90
C LYS A 4 14.97 33.69 -7.06
N LEU A 5 14.66 33.02 -8.15
CA LEU A 5 15.21 31.72 -8.48
C LEU A 5 16.68 31.79 -8.90
N GLY A 6 17.05 32.86 -9.63
CA GLY A 6 18.45 33.14 -9.99
C GLY A 6 19.34 33.38 -8.78
N ASP A 7 18.88 34.23 -7.86
CA ASP A 7 19.61 34.56 -6.63
C ASP A 7 19.77 33.32 -5.71
N SER A 8 18.76 32.49 -5.64
CA SER A 8 18.83 31.24 -4.83
C SER A 8 19.80 30.22 -5.42
N VAL A 9 19.91 30.15 -6.75
CA VAL A 9 20.87 29.27 -7.42
C VAL A 9 22.29 29.78 -7.29
N GLU A 10 22.49 31.11 -7.33
CA GLU A 10 23.80 31.75 -7.16
C GLU A 10 24.31 31.58 -5.71
N ILE A 11 23.47 31.83 -4.72
CA ILE A 11 23.79 31.59 -3.29
C ILE A 11 24.13 30.11 -3.04
N MET A 12 23.43 29.20 -3.69
CA MET A 12 23.71 27.77 -3.57
C MET A 12 25.02 27.36 -4.25
N LYS A 13 25.36 28.00 -5.39
CA LYS A 13 26.66 27.84 -6.03
C LYS A 13 27.81 28.37 -5.16
N GLU A 14 27.70 29.59 -4.62
CA GLU A 14 28.70 30.16 -3.71
C GLU A 14 28.90 29.29 -2.46
N ARG A 15 27.81 28.80 -1.85
CA ARG A 15 27.92 27.86 -0.71
C ARG A 15 28.58 26.53 -1.08
N LEU A 16 28.37 26.02 -2.29
CA LEU A 16 29.02 24.81 -2.78
C LEU A 16 30.50 25.04 -3.13
N GLU A 17 30.88 26.25 -3.53
CA GLU A 17 32.27 26.63 -3.80
C GLU A 17 33.05 26.90 -2.50
N ASP A 18 32.41 27.51 -1.48
CA ASP A 18 32.98 27.75 -0.17
C ASP A 18 33.13 26.48 0.69
N MET A 19 32.38 25.43 0.38
CA MET A 19 32.65 24.10 0.93
C MET A 19 33.90 23.53 0.25
N ASN A 20 35.07 23.79 0.85
CA ASN A 20 36.37 23.24 0.44
C ASN A 20 36.41 21.71 0.62
N MET A 21 35.43 21.02 0.00
CA MET A 21 35.40 19.57 -0.07
C MET A 21 36.44 19.12 -1.09
N GLY A 22 37.42 18.37 -0.61
CA GLY A 22 38.41 17.77 -1.51
C GLY A 22 37.74 17.09 -2.71
N SER A 23 38.32 17.23 -3.90
CA SER A 23 37.77 16.72 -5.16
C SER A 23 37.33 15.24 -5.09
N GLY A 24 37.92 14.44 -4.20
CA GLY A 24 37.54 13.06 -3.92
C GLY A 24 36.19 12.92 -3.23
N LEU A 25 35.90 13.72 -2.21
CA LEU A 25 34.64 13.70 -1.49
C LEU A 25 33.46 14.14 -2.38
N ARG A 26 33.67 15.17 -3.21
CA ARG A 26 32.67 15.60 -4.19
C ARG A 26 32.33 14.51 -5.20
N ARG A 27 33.34 13.81 -5.73
CA ARG A 27 33.14 12.67 -6.66
C ARG A 27 32.39 11.53 -5.97
N LEU A 28 32.71 11.24 -4.72
CA LEU A 28 32.02 10.20 -3.93
C LEU A 28 30.55 10.55 -3.73
N LEU A 29 30.21 11.77 -3.34
CA LEU A 29 28.82 12.22 -3.18
C LEU A 29 28.03 12.17 -4.47
N ILE A 30 28.62 12.59 -5.59
CA ILE A 30 27.99 12.50 -6.92
C ILE A 30 27.73 11.02 -7.28
N ALA A 31 28.69 10.13 -7.03
CA ALA A 31 28.52 8.70 -7.30
C ALA A 31 27.39 8.11 -6.45
N ILE A 32 27.28 8.44 -5.18
CA ILE A 32 26.19 8.01 -4.28
C ILE A 32 24.82 8.46 -4.82
N VAL A 33 24.70 9.73 -5.23
CA VAL A 33 23.46 10.27 -5.82
C VAL A 33 23.09 9.54 -7.10
N ILE A 34 24.07 9.29 -7.98
CA ILE A 34 23.82 8.56 -9.24
C ILE A 34 23.34 7.14 -8.94
N ILE A 35 24.01 6.43 -8.02
CA ILE A 35 23.62 5.08 -7.61
C ILE A 35 22.22 5.08 -7.02
N TYR A 36 21.91 6.02 -6.14
CA TYR A 36 20.57 6.17 -5.56
C TYR A 36 19.51 6.39 -6.64
N CYS A 37 19.75 7.30 -7.59
CA CYS A 37 18.83 7.53 -8.72
C CYS A 37 18.64 6.27 -9.58
N LEU A 38 19.71 5.51 -9.85
CA LEU A 38 19.59 4.26 -10.60
C LEU A 38 18.76 3.22 -9.83
N ILE A 39 18.99 3.07 -8.54
CA ILE A 39 18.23 2.15 -7.68
C ILE A 39 16.75 2.54 -7.67
N THR A 40 16.43 3.82 -7.46
CA THR A 40 15.03 4.30 -7.44
C THR A 40 14.33 4.12 -8.78
N LEU A 41 15.02 4.28 -9.91
CA LEU A 41 14.46 4.00 -11.23
C LEU A 41 14.15 2.50 -11.43
N VAL A 42 15.07 1.62 -11.02
CA VAL A 42 14.86 0.17 -11.11
C VAL A 42 13.71 -0.26 -10.20
N LEU A 43 13.70 0.20 -8.94
CA LEU A 43 12.62 -0.11 -8.00
C LEU A 43 11.27 0.45 -8.48
N GLY A 44 11.24 1.67 -9.00
CA GLY A 44 10.04 2.27 -9.57
C GLY A 44 9.48 1.44 -10.72
N TYR A 45 10.33 0.94 -11.60
CA TYR A 45 9.90 0.04 -12.67
C TYR A 45 9.33 -1.28 -12.14
N LEU A 46 9.99 -1.91 -11.17
CA LEU A 46 9.53 -3.17 -10.56
C LEU A 46 8.21 -2.99 -9.78
N TRP A 47 8.09 -1.91 -9.02
CA TRP A 47 6.89 -1.62 -8.21
C TRP A 47 5.71 -1.11 -9.03
N SER A 48 5.95 -0.65 -10.26
CA SER A 48 4.92 -0.25 -11.22
C SER A 48 4.20 -1.44 -11.89
N SER A 49 4.65 -2.67 -11.61
CA SER A 49 4.08 -3.88 -12.19
C SER A 49 2.74 -4.21 -11.55
N GLU A 50 1.78 -4.64 -12.37
CA GLU A 50 0.48 -5.11 -11.90
C GLU A 50 0.64 -6.38 -11.04
N PRO A 51 -0.12 -6.52 -9.95
CA PRO A 51 -0.15 -7.75 -9.15
C PRO A 51 -0.65 -8.93 -9.97
N GLU A 52 -0.17 -10.13 -9.64
CA GLU A 52 -0.63 -11.36 -10.26
C GLU A 52 -2.11 -11.62 -9.95
N SER A 53 -2.86 -12.01 -10.97
CA SER A 53 -4.25 -12.44 -10.81
C SER A 53 -4.31 -13.81 -10.14
N PHE A 54 -5.32 -14.05 -9.32
CA PHE A 54 -5.56 -15.34 -8.67
C PHE A 54 -6.92 -15.92 -9.05
N SER A 55 -7.03 -17.24 -8.98
CA SER A 55 -8.31 -17.94 -9.17
C SER A 55 -9.10 -17.92 -7.86
N VAL A 56 -10.26 -17.28 -7.87
CA VAL A 56 -11.17 -17.18 -6.71
C VAL A 56 -11.53 -18.56 -6.18
N GLN A 57 -11.95 -19.48 -7.06
CA GLN A 57 -12.37 -20.82 -6.65
C GLN A 57 -11.21 -21.65 -6.12
N GLN A 58 -10.04 -21.57 -6.74
CA GLN A 58 -8.87 -22.31 -6.29
C GLN A 58 -8.39 -21.80 -4.93
N ASN A 59 -8.34 -20.48 -4.73
CA ASN A 59 -7.96 -19.88 -3.47
C ASN A 59 -8.92 -20.28 -2.32
N ALA A 60 -10.23 -20.25 -2.58
CA ALA A 60 -11.22 -20.67 -1.61
C ALA A 60 -11.11 -22.16 -1.27
N ASN A 61 -10.89 -23.03 -2.26
CA ASN A 61 -10.72 -24.46 -2.03
C ASN A 61 -9.46 -24.77 -1.22
N VAL A 62 -8.32 -24.12 -1.54
CA VAL A 62 -7.06 -24.32 -0.79
C VAL A 62 -7.25 -23.92 0.66
N LEU A 63 -7.85 -22.79 0.95
CA LEU A 63 -8.07 -22.36 2.33
C LEU A 63 -9.06 -23.29 3.07
N ALA A 64 -10.10 -23.78 2.39
CA ALA A 64 -11.04 -24.73 3.00
C ALA A 64 -10.36 -26.07 3.37
N GLU A 65 -9.46 -26.56 2.50
CA GLU A 65 -8.64 -27.75 2.80
C GLU A 65 -7.69 -27.50 3.98
N GLU A 66 -7.02 -26.38 4.02
CA GLU A 66 -6.10 -26.01 5.12
C GLU A 66 -6.82 -25.93 6.47
N LEU A 67 -8.04 -25.40 6.48
CA LEU A 67 -8.87 -25.30 7.69
C LEU A 67 -9.63 -26.60 8.00
N GLY A 68 -9.67 -27.57 7.09
CA GLY A 68 -10.41 -28.82 7.25
C GLY A 68 -11.92 -28.63 7.34
N ILE A 69 -12.48 -27.64 6.63
CA ILE A 69 -13.89 -27.29 6.65
C ILE A 69 -14.53 -27.43 5.27
N GLU A 70 -15.85 -27.68 5.24
CA GLU A 70 -16.64 -27.56 4.00
C GLU A 70 -17.08 -26.12 3.80
N PRO A 71 -16.88 -25.55 2.57
CA PRO A 71 -17.29 -24.17 2.27
C PRO A 71 -18.80 -23.97 2.46
N VAL A 72 -19.16 -23.04 3.32
CA VAL A 72 -20.55 -22.60 3.51
C VAL A 72 -20.87 -21.38 2.62
N ILE A 73 -22.15 -21.03 2.57
CA ILE A 73 -22.59 -19.83 1.84
C ILE A 73 -21.87 -18.59 2.42
N GLY A 74 -21.24 -17.79 1.55
CA GLY A 74 -20.45 -16.61 1.93
C GLY A 74 -18.95 -16.86 2.09
N PHE A 75 -18.51 -18.11 2.36
CA PHE A 75 -17.11 -18.45 2.55
C PHE A 75 -16.22 -17.95 1.40
N THR A 76 -16.54 -18.32 0.16
CA THR A 76 -15.78 -17.88 -1.02
C THR A 76 -15.71 -16.37 -1.14
N THR A 77 -16.78 -15.65 -0.81
CA THR A 77 -16.82 -14.17 -0.86
C THR A 77 -15.90 -13.58 0.18
N SER A 78 -15.94 -14.05 1.43
CA SER A 78 -15.07 -13.56 2.51
C SER A 78 -13.59 -13.85 2.22
N VAL A 79 -13.27 -15.08 1.81
CA VAL A 79 -11.90 -15.47 1.43
C VAL A 79 -11.39 -14.63 0.25
N THR A 80 -12.26 -14.31 -0.72
CA THR A 80 -11.87 -13.46 -1.84
C THR A 80 -11.60 -12.03 -1.38
N LEU A 81 -12.41 -11.48 -0.48
CA LEU A 81 -12.18 -10.16 0.12
C LEU A 81 -10.82 -10.09 0.82
N MET A 82 -10.53 -11.08 1.67
CA MET A 82 -9.24 -11.21 2.36
C MET A 82 -8.10 -11.27 1.35
N LYS A 83 -8.21 -12.14 0.33
CA LYS A 83 -7.18 -12.32 -0.69
C LYS A 83 -6.92 -11.06 -1.52
N VAL A 84 -7.96 -10.30 -1.86
CA VAL A 84 -7.82 -9.00 -2.55
C VAL A 84 -7.09 -7.99 -1.67
N ALA A 85 -7.44 -7.91 -0.38
CA ALA A 85 -6.77 -7.03 0.56
C ALA A 85 -5.30 -7.44 0.80
N GLU A 86 -5.01 -8.74 0.94
CA GLU A 86 -3.64 -9.28 1.00
C GLU A 86 -2.86 -8.93 -0.26
N THR A 87 -3.42 -9.12 -1.44
CA THR A 87 -2.76 -8.80 -2.71
C THR A 87 -2.38 -7.32 -2.78
N MET A 88 -3.25 -6.43 -2.28
CA MET A 88 -2.95 -5.00 -2.18
C MET A 88 -1.75 -4.73 -1.25
N LEU A 89 -1.64 -5.46 -0.14
CA LEU A 89 -0.56 -5.27 0.84
C LEU A 89 0.75 -5.98 0.46
N ASP A 90 0.68 -7.12 -0.24
CA ASP A 90 1.82 -8.02 -0.45
C ASP A 90 2.41 -7.96 -1.86
N LYS A 91 1.81 -7.16 -2.75
CA LYS A 91 2.38 -6.96 -4.10
C LYS A 91 3.80 -6.39 -4.05
N SER A 92 4.47 -6.39 -5.19
CA SER A 92 5.81 -5.80 -5.32
C SER A 92 5.83 -4.35 -4.82
N GLY A 93 6.72 -4.07 -3.88
CA GLY A 93 6.82 -2.78 -3.19
C GLY A 93 5.93 -2.63 -1.94
N GLY A 94 5.04 -3.57 -1.64
CA GLY A 94 4.11 -3.45 -0.52
C GLY A 94 3.00 -2.43 -0.80
N TYR A 95 2.44 -1.82 0.25
CA TYR A 95 1.47 -0.73 0.15
C TYR A 95 2.20 0.59 -0.07
N LEU A 96 1.92 1.28 -1.18
CA LEU A 96 2.68 2.45 -1.64
C LEU A 96 1.98 3.79 -1.39
N SER A 97 0.67 3.77 -1.14
CA SER A 97 -0.13 5.01 -1.02
C SER A 97 0.28 5.89 0.15
N ASN A 98 0.93 5.34 1.18
CA ASN A 98 1.43 6.07 2.34
C ASN A 98 2.95 6.28 2.32
N ASP A 99 3.65 5.92 1.24
CA ASP A 99 5.10 6.09 1.14
C ASP A 99 5.52 7.56 1.15
N LEU A 100 6.57 7.87 1.93
CA LEU A 100 7.17 9.19 2.02
C LEU A 100 8.48 9.32 1.24
N LEU A 101 8.99 8.23 0.71
CA LEU A 101 10.30 8.15 0.04
C LEU A 101 10.16 7.68 -1.42
N LEU A 102 11.21 7.96 -2.19
CA LEU A 102 11.33 7.46 -3.55
C LEU A 102 11.61 5.92 -3.55
N PRO A 103 11.04 5.18 -4.50
CA PRO A 103 10.25 5.65 -5.64
C PRO A 103 8.74 5.82 -5.37
N GLY A 104 8.22 5.42 -4.20
CA GLY A 104 6.78 5.40 -3.90
C GLY A 104 6.08 6.72 -4.28
N ILE A 105 6.61 7.86 -3.86
CA ILE A 105 6.02 9.19 -4.13
C ILE A 105 6.01 9.60 -5.63
N TRP A 106 6.71 8.90 -6.50
CA TRP A 106 6.70 9.18 -7.95
C TRP A 106 5.74 8.29 -8.71
N LEU A 107 5.29 7.21 -8.08
CA LEU A 107 4.36 6.29 -8.68
C LEU A 107 2.94 6.80 -8.48
N ASP A 108 2.18 6.88 -9.55
CA ASP A 108 0.76 7.26 -9.52
C ASP A 108 -0.17 6.11 -9.90
N ASN A 109 0.25 5.22 -10.79
CA ASN A 109 -0.54 4.10 -11.28
C ASN A 109 -0.89 3.11 -10.16
N ILE A 110 0.10 2.64 -9.40
CA ILE A 110 -0.12 1.66 -8.32
C ILE A 110 -0.85 2.26 -7.12
N PRO A 111 -0.50 3.44 -6.57
CA PRO A 111 -1.30 4.08 -5.54
C PRO A 111 -2.77 4.33 -5.94
N ASN A 112 -3.03 4.72 -7.19
CA ASN A 112 -4.40 4.87 -7.68
C ASN A 112 -5.13 3.52 -7.79
N TRP A 113 -4.44 2.46 -8.20
CA TRP A 113 -4.97 1.09 -8.18
C TRP A 113 -5.27 0.64 -6.75
N GLU A 114 -4.35 0.84 -5.80
CA GLU A 114 -4.55 0.54 -4.37
C GLU A 114 -5.79 1.24 -3.82
N TYR A 115 -5.96 2.52 -4.12
CA TYR A 115 -7.15 3.27 -3.70
C TYR A 115 -8.44 2.69 -4.28
N GLY A 116 -8.43 2.30 -5.56
CA GLY A 116 -9.57 1.64 -6.19
C GLY A 116 -9.92 0.31 -5.54
N VAL A 117 -8.93 -0.52 -5.24
CA VAL A 117 -9.09 -1.79 -4.51
C VAL A 117 -9.62 -1.54 -3.11
N LEU A 118 -9.02 -0.59 -2.39
CA LEU A 118 -9.40 -0.24 -1.01
C LEU A 118 -10.87 0.18 -0.91
N VAL A 119 -11.37 0.97 -1.86
CA VAL A 119 -12.79 1.36 -1.92
C VAL A 119 -13.67 0.11 -2.01
N GLN A 120 -13.35 -0.85 -2.88
CA GLN A 120 -14.11 -2.09 -3.02
C GLN A 120 -14.03 -2.96 -1.76
N VAL A 121 -12.86 -3.08 -1.15
CA VAL A 121 -12.65 -3.82 0.11
C VAL A 121 -13.49 -3.21 1.23
N ARG A 122 -13.50 -1.90 1.37
CA ARG A 122 -14.30 -1.16 2.37
C ARG A 122 -15.79 -1.34 2.15
N ASP A 123 -16.26 -1.22 0.91
CA ASP A 123 -17.68 -1.34 0.59
C ASP A 123 -18.17 -2.77 0.83
N LEU A 124 -17.41 -3.79 0.41
CA LEU A 124 -17.78 -5.18 0.63
C LEU A 124 -17.71 -5.58 2.11
N SER A 125 -16.69 -5.17 2.85
CA SER A 125 -16.59 -5.43 4.30
C SER A 125 -17.77 -4.83 5.06
N ARG A 126 -18.18 -3.61 4.69
CA ARG A 126 -19.36 -2.95 5.24
C ARG A 126 -20.65 -3.69 4.91
N ALA A 127 -20.80 -4.16 3.66
CA ALA A 127 -21.96 -4.95 3.23
C ALA A 127 -22.02 -6.29 3.97
N LEU A 128 -20.88 -7.00 4.09
CA LEU A 128 -20.80 -8.24 4.86
C LEU A 128 -21.26 -8.02 6.30
N ARG A 129 -20.77 -6.97 6.97
CA ARG A 129 -21.15 -6.67 8.36
C ARG A 129 -22.60 -6.24 8.50
N LYS A 130 -23.12 -5.36 7.63
CA LYS A 130 -24.43 -4.72 7.82
C LYS A 130 -25.58 -5.50 7.21
N ASP A 131 -25.36 -6.13 6.06
CA ASP A 131 -26.42 -6.70 5.24
C ASP A 131 -26.42 -8.23 5.26
N PHE A 132 -25.25 -8.85 5.20
CA PHE A 132 -25.16 -10.32 5.06
C PHE A 132 -25.05 -11.05 6.39
N SER A 133 -24.35 -10.51 7.39
CA SER A 133 -24.15 -11.17 8.67
C SER A 133 -25.32 -10.99 9.64
N ARG A 134 -26.25 -10.07 9.36
CA ARG A 134 -27.40 -9.85 10.21
C ARG A 134 -28.47 -10.91 10.00
N SER A 135 -28.73 -11.70 11.03
CA SER A 135 -29.96 -12.47 11.10
C SER A 135 -31.16 -11.54 11.19
N GLN A 136 -32.11 -11.66 10.26
CA GLN A 136 -33.34 -10.84 10.23
C GLN A 136 -34.15 -10.88 11.55
N SER A 137 -33.94 -11.91 12.38
CA SER A 137 -34.72 -12.15 13.60
C SER A 137 -34.07 -11.65 14.89
N GLN A 138 -32.75 -11.39 14.93
CA GLN A 138 -32.05 -11.13 16.19
C GLN A 138 -31.17 -9.87 16.23
N SER A 139 -30.97 -9.15 15.14
CA SER A 139 -30.17 -7.90 15.08
C SER A 139 -28.73 -8.01 15.60
N THR A 140 -28.23 -9.20 15.85
CA THR A 140 -26.86 -9.42 16.33
C THR A 140 -25.89 -9.34 15.16
N GLN A 141 -24.89 -8.48 15.30
CA GLN A 141 -23.79 -8.37 14.35
C GLN A 141 -22.78 -9.49 14.60
N ASP A 142 -22.11 -9.91 13.55
CA ASP A 142 -20.95 -10.78 13.67
C ASP A 142 -19.81 -10.04 14.37
N LYS A 143 -19.22 -10.67 15.42
CA LYS A 143 -18.20 -10.02 16.26
C LYS A 143 -16.88 -9.80 15.54
N ASP A 144 -16.53 -10.70 14.63
CA ASP A 144 -15.28 -10.60 13.89
C ASP A 144 -15.39 -9.48 12.82
N LEU A 145 -16.53 -9.39 12.14
CA LEU A 145 -16.81 -8.28 11.21
C LEU A 145 -16.98 -6.92 11.93
N GLU A 146 -17.38 -6.90 13.20
CA GLU A 146 -17.43 -5.69 14.01
C GLU A 146 -16.02 -5.12 14.28
N ILE A 147 -15.01 -5.98 14.29
CA ILE A 147 -13.60 -5.61 14.42
C ILE A 147 -12.98 -5.34 13.05
N ALA A 148 -13.18 -6.24 12.09
CA ALA A 148 -12.53 -6.21 10.79
C ALA A 148 -12.92 -4.97 9.95
N GLU A 149 -14.21 -4.62 9.89
CA GLU A 149 -14.67 -3.49 9.06
C GLU A 149 -14.05 -2.15 9.47
N PRO A 150 -14.00 -1.73 10.75
CA PRO A 150 -13.31 -0.52 11.16
C PRO A 150 -11.81 -0.52 10.85
N GLN A 151 -11.14 -1.67 10.95
CA GLN A 151 -9.73 -1.80 10.62
C GLN A 151 -9.47 -1.55 9.13
N LEU A 152 -10.28 -2.11 8.24
CA LEU A 152 -10.22 -1.88 6.80
C LEU A 152 -10.62 -0.45 6.40
N HIS A 153 -11.34 0.28 7.28
CA HIS A 153 -11.69 1.69 7.11
C HIS A 153 -10.70 2.66 7.75
N PHE A 154 -9.61 2.15 8.33
CA PHE A 154 -8.54 2.99 8.87
C PHE A 154 -7.98 3.93 7.79
N ASP A 155 -7.33 4.99 8.22
CA ASP A 155 -6.71 5.98 7.35
C ASP A 155 -5.73 5.32 6.35
N ASN A 156 -5.76 5.74 5.10
CA ASN A 156 -5.00 5.10 4.02
C ASN A 156 -3.65 5.76 3.73
N ASP A 157 -3.29 6.82 4.45
CA ASP A 157 -2.03 7.54 4.28
C ASP A 157 -1.17 7.59 5.57
N SER A 158 -1.55 6.84 6.60
CA SER A 158 -0.79 6.79 7.84
C SER A 158 0.49 5.97 7.69
N TRP A 159 1.63 6.65 7.72
CA TRP A 159 2.95 6.02 7.67
C TRP A 159 3.48 5.61 9.04
N ALA A 160 3.04 6.27 10.11
CA ALA A 160 3.57 6.09 11.46
C ALA A 160 2.73 5.09 12.29
N VAL A 161 2.80 5.15 13.61
CA VAL A 161 2.14 4.21 14.54
C VAL A 161 0.76 4.76 14.96
N PRO A 162 -0.33 4.03 14.62
CA PRO A 162 -0.37 2.81 13.83
C PRO A 162 -0.19 3.08 12.32
N SER A 163 0.50 2.18 11.61
CA SER A 163 0.60 2.27 10.17
C SER A 163 -0.65 1.69 9.49
N THR A 164 -0.97 2.22 8.31
CA THR A 164 -2.09 1.74 7.49
C THR A 164 -2.03 0.22 7.28
N GLU A 165 -0.88 -0.31 6.92
CA GLU A 165 -0.69 -1.74 6.65
C GLU A 165 -0.97 -2.59 7.90
N SER A 166 -0.53 -2.12 9.07
CA SER A 166 -0.76 -2.86 10.32
C SER A 166 -2.24 -2.96 10.67
N GLU A 167 -3.01 -1.90 10.42
CA GLU A 167 -4.43 -1.89 10.68
C GLU A 167 -5.19 -2.73 9.66
N TYR A 168 -4.85 -2.65 8.37
CA TYR A 168 -5.49 -3.48 7.34
C TYR A 168 -5.22 -4.97 7.55
N ARG A 169 -3.97 -5.36 7.92
CA ARG A 169 -3.66 -6.75 8.27
C ARG A 169 -4.43 -7.29 9.48
N ARG A 170 -4.84 -6.41 10.39
CA ARG A 170 -5.71 -6.79 11.52
C ARG A 170 -7.17 -6.96 11.11
N GLY A 171 -7.56 -6.34 10.00
CA GLY A 171 -8.90 -6.47 9.43
C GLY A 171 -9.08 -7.67 8.49
N ILE A 172 -7.96 -8.30 8.09
CA ILE A 172 -7.90 -9.52 7.28
C ILE A 172 -7.91 -10.74 8.20
#